data_c207e4daf5cb30d756662f43b1c8d9a4
#
_entry.id   c207e4daf5cb30d756662f43b1c8d9a4
#
_cell.length_a   1.000
_cell.length_b   1.000
_cell.length_c   1.000
_cell.angle_alpha   90.00
_cell.angle_beta   90.00
_cell.angle_gamma   90.00
#
_symmetry.space_group_name_H-M   'P 1'
#
loop_
_entity.id
_entity.type
_entity.pdbx_description
1 polymer ?
#
loop_
_entity_poly.entity_id
_entity_poly.type
_entity_poly.pdbx_seq_one_letter_code
_entity_poly.pdbx_strand_id
1 'polypeptide(L)'
;METKVTDIELRKKQLIAEEKEYWMVVGGLGVLIGLVAGLVLWIAGVVPWWGASLILVATVAYSSYTDVIGKRSGDRIQAIQDEAGFAALKQRDQERERIRKGTFWLIFAGMFTFGLYLFSQYTDAALGMIIVFTYFGVCFLIARYLWRKLL
;
A
#
# COMPACT_ATOMS: atom_id res chain seq x y z
N MET A 1 36.00 -6.80 19.91
CA MET A 1 34.99 -5.74 20.08
C MET A 1 34.65 -5.04 18.74
N GLU A 2 35.63 -4.79 17.90
CA GLU A 2 35.43 -4.15 16.58
C GLU A 2 34.51 -4.93 15.63
N THR A 3 34.58 -6.25 15.57
CA THR A 3 33.76 -7.09 14.69
C THR A 3 32.27 -7.00 14.99
N LYS A 4 31.87 -6.93 16.27
CA LYS A 4 30.45 -6.78 16.65
C LYS A 4 29.86 -5.42 16.29
N VAL A 5 30.63 -4.35 16.37
CA VAL A 5 30.20 -3.00 15.98
C VAL A 5 29.99 -2.92 14.47
N THR A 6 30.85 -3.58 13.69
CA THR A 6 30.74 -3.64 12.24
C THR A 6 29.48 -4.40 11.78
N ASP A 7 29.13 -5.50 12.48
CA ASP A 7 27.94 -6.29 12.17
C ASP A 7 26.64 -5.51 12.49
N ILE A 8 26.60 -4.77 13.58
CA ILE A 8 25.46 -3.92 13.94
C ILE A 8 25.26 -2.82 12.92
N GLU A 9 26.32 -2.16 12.49
CA GLU A 9 26.27 -1.08 11.48
C GLU A 9 25.80 -1.62 10.11
N LEU A 10 26.28 -2.78 9.72
CA LEU A 10 25.88 -3.42 8.44
C LEU A 10 24.39 -3.78 8.47
N ARG A 11 23.91 -4.34 9.57
CA ARG A 11 22.51 -4.69 9.77
C ARG A 11 21.59 -3.47 9.80
N LYS A 12 22.02 -2.35 10.41
CA LYS A 12 21.30 -1.08 10.35
C LYS A 12 21.14 -0.58 8.92
N LYS A 13 22.21 -0.58 8.14
CA LYS A 13 22.18 -0.14 6.73
C LYS A 13 21.20 -0.97 5.90
N GLN A 14 21.18 -2.29 6.08
CA GLN A 14 20.23 -3.18 5.40
C GLN A 14 18.79 -2.86 5.79
N LEU A 15 18.49 -2.73 7.09
CA LEU A 15 17.16 -2.41 7.56
C LEU A 15 16.67 -1.03 7.10
N ILE A 16 17.54 -0.03 7.04
CA ILE A 16 17.19 1.30 6.51
C ILE A 16 16.88 1.23 5.02
N ALA A 17 17.64 0.45 4.26
CA ALA A 17 17.39 0.27 2.83
C ALA A 17 16.05 -0.44 2.58
N GLU A 18 15.76 -1.52 3.30
CA GLU A 18 14.48 -2.25 3.23
C GLU A 18 13.30 -1.35 3.61
N GLU A 19 13.47 -0.56 4.67
CA GLU A 19 12.45 0.37 5.13
C GLU A 19 12.15 1.45 4.10
N LYS A 20 13.18 2.02 3.51
CA LYS A 20 13.05 3.03 2.46
C LYS A 20 12.36 2.46 1.23
N GLU A 21 12.72 1.26 0.79
CA GLU A 21 12.10 0.58 -0.33
C GLU A 21 10.62 0.29 -0.06
N TYR A 22 10.31 -0.21 1.14
CA TYR A 22 8.94 -0.50 1.56
C TYR A 22 8.04 0.76 1.49
N TRP A 23 8.47 1.87 2.10
CA TRP A 23 7.67 3.09 2.13
C TRP A 23 7.56 3.77 0.76
N MET A 24 8.56 3.63 -0.09
CA MET A 24 8.52 4.09 -1.49
C MET A 24 7.47 3.30 -2.28
N VAL A 25 7.42 1.98 -2.11
CA VAL A 25 6.43 1.12 -2.77
C VAL A 25 5.02 1.41 -2.26
N VAL A 26 4.83 1.54 -0.95
CA VAL A 26 3.52 1.85 -0.35
C VAL A 26 3.02 3.23 -0.79
N GLY A 27 3.88 4.24 -0.77
CA GLY A 27 3.54 5.59 -1.25
C GLY A 27 3.20 5.61 -2.74
N GLY A 28 4.03 4.95 -3.57
CA GLY A 28 3.81 4.84 -5.01
C GLY A 28 2.52 4.11 -5.38
N LEU A 29 2.21 3.01 -4.70
CA LEU A 29 0.95 2.28 -4.89
C LEU A 29 -0.26 3.15 -4.47
N GLY A 30 -0.16 3.87 -3.36
CA GLY A 30 -1.20 4.79 -2.91
C GLY A 30 -1.50 5.85 -3.96
N VAL A 31 -0.46 6.46 -4.54
CA VAL A 31 -0.60 7.45 -5.63
C VAL A 31 -1.25 6.83 -6.85
N LEU A 32 -0.79 5.68 -7.29
CA LEU A 32 -1.32 5.00 -8.48
C LEU A 32 -2.79 4.63 -8.31
N ILE A 33 -3.17 4.07 -7.16
CA ILE A 33 -4.55 3.72 -6.85
C ILE A 33 -5.42 4.99 -6.81
N GLY A 34 -4.95 6.05 -6.17
CA GLY A 34 -5.69 7.32 -6.09
C GLY A 34 -5.91 7.98 -7.45
N LEU A 35 -4.89 7.98 -8.31
CA LEU A 35 -4.99 8.50 -9.68
C LEU A 35 -5.99 7.70 -10.51
N VAL A 36 -5.87 6.38 -10.50
CA VAL A 36 -6.78 5.48 -11.25
C VAL A 36 -8.20 5.61 -10.74
N ALA A 37 -8.40 5.61 -9.41
CA ALA A 37 -9.73 5.77 -8.82
C ALA A 37 -10.35 7.14 -9.17
N GLY A 38 -9.59 8.22 -9.05
CA GLY A 38 -10.06 9.55 -9.40
C GLY A 38 -10.47 9.66 -10.87
N LEU A 39 -9.65 9.12 -11.78
CA LEU A 39 -9.91 9.12 -13.21
C LEU A 39 -11.16 8.29 -13.56
N VAL A 40 -11.26 7.09 -13.03
CA VAL A 40 -12.38 6.18 -13.29
C VAL A 40 -13.69 6.77 -12.77
N LEU A 41 -13.71 7.32 -11.56
CA LEU A 41 -14.90 7.93 -10.98
C LEU A 41 -15.33 9.20 -11.75
N TRP A 42 -14.39 9.94 -12.30
CA TRP A 42 -14.67 11.09 -13.15
C TRP A 42 -15.27 10.67 -14.49
N ILE A 43 -14.65 9.71 -15.19
CA ILE A 43 -15.13 9.19 -16.48
C ILE A 43 -16.52 8.55 -16.32
N ALA A 44 -16.74 7.83 -15.21
CA ALA A 44 -18.04 7.23 -14.89
C ALA A 44 -19.13 8.27 -14.53
N GLY A 45 -18.79 9.55 -14.45
CA GLY A 45 -19.72 10.62 -14.10
C GLY A 45 -20.20 10.58 -12.64
N VAL A 46 -19.59 9.75 -11.80
CA VAL A 46 -19.94 9.62 -10.38
C VAL A 46 -19.46 10.83 -9.59
N VAL A 47 -18.30 11.37 -9.97
CA VAL A 47 -17.67 12.48 -9.28
C VAL A 47 -17.41 13.61 -10.27
N PRO A 48 -17.78 14.87 -9.94
CA PRO A 48 -17.47 16.02 -10.77
C PRO A 48 -15.95 16.27 -10.81
N TRP A 49 -15.48 17.05 -11.78
CA TRP A 49 -14.06 17.34 -11.98
C TRP A 49 -13.33 17.86 -10.73
N TRP A 50 -14.01 18.68 -9.93
CA TRP A 50 -13.44 19.18 -8.65
C TRP A 50 -13.31 18.08 -7.59
N GLY A 51 -14.21 17.07 -7.60
CA GLY A 51 -14.10 15.91 -6.72
C GLY A 51 -12.91 15.02 -7.09
N ALA A 52 -12.65 14.81 -8.39
CA ALA A 52 -11.45 14.13 -8.85
C ALA A 52 -10.17 14.88 -8.42
N SER A 53 -10.18 16.21 -8.45
CA SER A 53 -9.07 17.04 -7.97
C SER A 53 -8.85 16.87 -6.46
N LEU A 54 -9.90 16.77 -5.66
CA LEU A 54 -9.79 16.51 -4.21
C LEU A 54 -9.19 15.13 -3.92
N ILE A 55 -9.56 14.10 -4.69
CA ILE A 55 -8.96 12.76 -4.58
C ILE A 55 -7.47 12.83 -4.86
N LEU A 56 -7.07 13.59 -5.87
CA LEU A 56 -5.68 13.79 -6.24
C LEU A 56 -4.89 14.48 -5.13
N VAL A 57 -5.43 15.55 -4.55
CA VAL A 57 -4.83 16.24 -3.40
C VAL A 57 -4.69 15.31 -2.19
N ALA A 58 -5.73 14.55 -1.87
CA ALA A 58 -5.70 13.57 -0.77
C ALA A 58 -4.63 12.50 -1.01
N THR A 59 -4.47 12.05 -2.26
CA THR A 59 -3.45 11.07 -2.66
C THR A 59 -2.03 11.60 -2.48
N VAL A 60 -1.78 12.86 -2.88
CA VAL A 60 -0.49 13.52 -2.68
C VAL A 60 -0.20 13.71 -1.19
N ALA A 61 -1.20 14.12 -0.41
CA ALA A 61 -1.07 14.26 1.03
C ALA A 61 -0.73 12.91 1.70
N TYR A 62 -1.37 11.82 1.26
CA TYR A 62 -1.08 10.47 1.74
C TYR A 62 0.35 10.05 1.39
N SER A 63 0.83 10.30 0.17
CA SER A 63 2.22 10.00 -0.22
C SER A 63 3.22 10.77 0.63
N SER A 64 2.98 12.05 0.87
CA SER A 64 3.82 12.87 1.75
C SER A 64 3.84 12.35 3.19
N TYR A 65 2.70 11.90 3.68
CA TYR A 65 2.58 11.30 5.01
C TYR A 65 3.39 10.00 5.12
N THR A 66 3.32 9.11 4.12
CA THR A 66 4.11 7.86 4.10
C THR A 66 5.61 8.14 4.06
N ASP A 67 6.05 9.17 3.32
CA ASP A 67 7.47 9.58 3.28
C ASP A 67 7.97 10.07 4.65
N VAL A 68 7.17 10.86 5.37
CA VAL A 68 7.49 11.31 6.73
C VAL A 68 7.61 10.14 7.71
N ILE A 69 6.69 9.17 7.62
CA ILE A 69 6.76 7.96 8.46
C ILE A 69 8.02 7.16 8.13
N GLY A 70 8.34 6.98 6.85
CA GLY A 70 9.54 6.29 6.40
C GLY A 70 10.81 6.93 6.95
N LYS A 71 10.92 8.25 6.90
CA LYS A 71 12.04 8.99 7.50
C LYS A 71 12.15 8.78 8.99
N ARG A 72 11.04 8.95 9.74
CA ARG A 72 11.03 8.72 11.20
C ARG A 72 11.41 7.28 11.58
N SER A 73 11.00 6.31 10.75
CA SER A 73 11.38 4.91 10.97
C SER A 73 12.87 4.69 10.73
N GLY A 74 13.44 5.28 9.69
CA GLY A 74 14.88 5.28 9.43
C GLY A 74 15.69 5.88 10.57
N ASP A 75 15.27 7.04 11.08
CA ASP A 75 15.95 7.72 12.21
C ASP A 75 15.96 6.84 13.49
N ARG A 76 14.86 6.11 13.71
CA ARG A 76 14.78 5.18 14.86
C ARG A 76 15.68 3.98 14.71
N ILE A 77 15.82 3.42 13.50
CA ILE A 77 16.76 2.33 13.23
C ILE A 77 18.20 2.83 13.42
N GLN A 78 18.48 4.05 13.02
CA GLN A 78 19.79 4.65 13.17
C GLN A 78 20.18 4.89 14.64
N ALA A 79 19.20 5.15 15.51
CA ALA A 79 19.40 5.35 16.95
C ALA A 79 19.65 4.05 17.74
N ILE A 80 19.55 2.86 17.11
CA ILE A 80 19.80 1.59 17.76
C ILE A 80 21.30 1.42 18.03
N GLN A 81 21.67 1.15 19.30
CA GLN A 81 23.05 0.90 19.71
C GLN A 81 23.28 -0.56 20.15
N ASP A 82 22.22 -1.28 20.53
CA ASP A 82 22.27 -2.60 21.14
C ASP A 82 21.38 -3.63 20.44
N GLU A 83 21.64 -4.93 20.67
CA GLU A 83 20.76 -6.01 20.20
C GLU A 83 19.34 -5.94 20.80
N ALA A 84 19.18 -5.39 21.99
CA ALA A 84 17.88 -5.15 22.60
C ALA A 84 17.00 -4.19 21.77
N GLY A 85 17.60 -3.21 21.11
CA GLY A 85 16.90 -2.32 20.18
C GLY A 85 16.33 -3.04 18.94
N PHE A 86 17.06 -4.04 18.42
CA PHE A 86 16.55 -4.86 17.32
C PHE A 86 15.40 -5.78 17.75
N ALA A 87 15.41 -6.27 19.01
CA ALA A 87 14.29 -7.05 19.55
C ALA A 87 13.02 -6.19 19.69
N ALA A 88 13.14 -4.93 20.07
CA ALA A 88 12.03 -3.99 20.13
C ALA A 88 11.45 -3.69 18.74
N LEU A 89 12.28 -3.65 17.70
CA LEU A 89 11.83 -3.51 16.32
C LEU A 89 11.01 -4.72 15.85
N LYS A 90 11.40 -5.93 16.25
CA LYS A 90 10.68 -7.16 15.89
C LYS A 90 9.23 -7.18 16.41
N GLN A 91 9.00 -6.66 17.60
CA GLN A 91 7.65 -6.50 18.15
C GLN A 91 6.81 -5.52 17.29
N ARG A 92 7.45 -4.48 16.76
CA ARG A 92 6.85 -3.51 15.86
C ARG A 92 6.52 -4.06 14.48
N ASP A 93 7.35 -4.97 13.96
CA ASP A 93 7.09 -5.64 12.69
C ASP A 93 5.81 -6.47 12.74
N GLN A 94 5.48 -7.05 13.90
CA GLN A 94 4.21 -7.75 14.11
C GLN A 94 3.01 -6.80 14.07
N GLU A 95 3.12 -5.61 14.63
CA GLU A 95 2.05 -4.59 14.55
C GLU A 95 1.87 -4.08 13.12
N ARG A 96 2.97 -3.85 12.40
CA ARG A 96 2.94 -3.48 10.98
C ARG A 96 2.29 -4.56 10.12
N GLU A 97 2.61 -5.81 10.38
CA GLU A 97 2.01 -6.94 9.66
C GLU A 97 0.49 -6.99 9.88
N ARG A 98 0.03 -6.69 11.09
CA ARG A 98 -1.40 -6.61 11.41
C ARG A 98 -2.09 -5.46 10.66
N ILE A 99 -1.49 -4.26 10.65
CA ILE A 99 -2.00 -3.10 9.92
C ILE A 99 -2.00 -3.39 8.41
N ARG A 100 -0.94 -3.99 7.88
CA ARG A 100 -0.82 -4.37 6.49
C ARG A 100 -1.92 -5.35 6.06
N LYS A 101 -2.18 -6.37 6.86
CA LYS A 101 -3.29 -7.31 6.62
C LYS A 101 -4.64 -6.60 6.64
N GLY A 102 -4.87 -5.70 7.59
CA GLY A 102 -6.09 -4.90 7.67
C GLY A 102 -6.28 -4.00 6.45
N THR A 103 -5.23 -3.31 6.02
CA THR A 103 -5.25 -2.45 4.83
C THR A 103 -5.50 -3.26 3.56
N PHE A 104 -4.90 -4.44 3.43
CA PHE A 104 -5.15 -5.35 2.31
C PHE A 104 -6.63 -5.74 2.22
N TRP A 105 -7.25 -6.12 3.33
CA TRP A 105 -8.67 -6.47 3.37
C TRP A 105 -9.58 -5.29 3.05
N LEU A 106 -9.23 -4.08 3.49
CA LEU A 106 -9.95 -2.85 3.15
C LEU A 106 -9.91 -2.54 1.66
N ILE A 107 -8.73 -2.65 1.05
CA ILE A 107 -8.56 -2.47 -0.40
C ILE A 107 -9.37 -3.53 -1.16
N PHE A 108 -9.29 -4.79 -0.72
CA PHE A 108 -10.03 -5.87 -1.34
C PHE A 108 -11.54 -5.67 -1.25
N ALA A 109 -12.06 -5.25 -0.09
CA ALA A 109 -13.47 -4.94 0.09
C ALA A 109 -13.93 -3.77 -0.80
N GLY A 110 -13.11 -2.72 -0.91
CA GLY A 110 -13.36 -1.59 -1.80
C GLY A 110 -13.42 -2.01 -3.27
N MET A 111 -12.48 -2.82 -3.72
CA MET A 111 -12.46 -3.36 -5.08
C MET A 111 -13.67 -4.26 -5.35
N PHE A 112 -14.07 -5.08 -4.37
CA PHE A 112 -15.25 -5.93 -4.47
C PHE A 112 -16.53 -5.10 -4.63
N THR A 113 -16.70 -4.07 -3.78
CA THR A 113 -17.86 -3.17 -3.84
C THR A 113 -17.92 -2.43 -5.17
N PHE A 114 -16.76 -1.98 -5.68
CA PHE A 114 -16.67 -1.34 -6.98
C PHE A 114 -17.03 -2.29 -8.12
N GLY A 115 -16.61 -3.55 -8.06
CA GLY A 115 -17.00 -4.60 -9.02
C GLY A 115 -18.51 -4.84 -9.05
N LEU A 116 -19.16 -4.88 -7.89
CA LEU A 116 -20.62 -4.99 -7.79
C LEU A 116 -21.33 -3.75 -8.36
N TYR A 117 -20.79 -2.55 -8.14
CA TYR A 117 -21.31 -1.33 -8.74
C TYR A 117 -21.23 -1.37 -10.27
N LEU A 118 -20.09 -1.76 -10.83
CA LEU A 118 -19.95 -1.91 -12.29
C LEU A 118 -20.96 -2.91 -12.84
N PHE A 119 -21.18 -4.03 -12.14
CA PHE A 119 -22.18 -5.02 -12.54
C PHE A 119 -23.60 -4.42 -12.61
N SER A 120 -23.95 -3.57 -11.65
CA SER A 120 -25.28 -2.95 -11.60
C SER A 120 -25.55 -1.98 -12.75
N GLN A 121 -24.51 -1.49 -13.43
CA GLN A 121 -24.64 -0.57 -14.57
C GLN A 121 -24.90 -1.29 -15.92
N TYR A 122 -24.66 -2.58 -15.97
CA TYR A 122 -24.87 -3.37 -17.20
C TYR A 122 -26.25 -4.06 -17.18
N THR A 123 -27.11 -3.67 -18.09
CA THR A 123 -28.44 -4.26 -18.27
C THR A 123 -28.40 -5.62 -18.98
N ASP A 124 -27.31 -5.90 -19.71
CA ASP A 124 -27.15 -7.17 -20.43
C ASP A 124 -26.39 -8.18 -19.53
N ALA A 125 -27.13 -9.20 -19.06
CA ALA A 125 -26.62 -10.17 -18.08
C ALA A 125 -25.38 -10.94 -18.56
N ALA A 126 -25.28 -11.23 -19.86
CA ALA A 126 -24.17 -11.99 -20.43
C ALA A 126 -22.86 -11.15 -20.43
N LEU A 127 -22.94 -9.92 -20.94
CA LEU A 127 -21.82 -8.96 -20.93
C LEU A 127 -21.42 -8.58 -19.52
N GLY A 128 -22.38 -8.36 -18.64
CA GLY A 128 -22.14 -8.04 -17.23
C GLY A 128 -21.36 -9.15 -16.52
N MET A 129 -21.72 -10.43 -16.73
CA MET A 129 -20.99 -11.56 -16.17
C MET A 129 -19.55 -11.64 -16.65
N ILE A 130 -19.30 -11.49 -17.95
CA ILE A 130 -17.94 -11.54 -18.51
C ILE A 130 -17.07 -10.45 -17.89
N ILE A 131 -17.59 -9.22 -17.79
CA ILE A 131 -16.86 -8.09 -17.19
C ILE A 131 -16.55 -8.34 -15.71
N VAL A 132 -17.51 -8.85 -14.94
CA VAL A 132 -17.34 -9.16 -13.53
C VAL A 132 -16.29 -10.27 -13.35
N PHE A 133 -16.37 -11.37 -14.10
CA PHE A 133 -15.38 -12.45 -13.99
C PHE A 133 -13.98 -11.99 -14.38
N THR A 134 -13.85 -11.19 -15.44
CA THR A 134 -12.56 -10.61 -15.85
C THR A 134 -12.02 -9.67 -14.78
N TYR A 135 -12.84 -8.80 -14.23
CA TYR A 135 -12.47 -7.88 -13.15
C TYR A 135 -12.00 -8.63 -11.92
N PHE A 136 -12.75 -9.62 -11.43
CA PHE A 136 -12.36 -10.44 -10.29
C PHE A 136 -11.09 -11.25 -10.56
N GLY A 137 -10.91 -11.78 -11.75
CA GLY A 137 -9.69 -12.47 -12.16
C GLY A 137 -8.47 -11.56 -12.08
N VAL A 138 -8.56 -10.34 -12.61
CA VAL A 138 -7.49 -9.33 -12.54
C VAL A 138 -7.23 -8.92 -11.10
N CYS A 139 -8.27 -8.64 -10.31
CA CYS A 139 -8.14 -8.30 -8.90
C CYS A 139 -7.46 -9.41 -8.11
N PHE A 140 -7.82 -10.67 -8.36
CA PHE A 140 -7.21 -11.83 -7.71
C PHE A 140 -5.72 -11.96 -8.06
N LEU A 141 -5.36 -11.76 -9.34
CA LEU A 141 -3.96 -11.81 -9.78
C LEU A 141 -3.14 -10.69 -9.15
N ILE A 142 -3.67 -9.47 -9.10
CA ILE A 142 -3.03 -8.32 -8.45
C ILE A 142 -2.88 -8.60 -6.95
N ALA A 143 -3.93 -9.06 -6.28
CA ALA A 143 -3.90 -9.40 -4.87
C ALA A 143 -2.85 -10.50 -4.57
N ARG A 144 -2.80 -11.55 -5.41
CA ARG A 144 -1.82 -12.63 -5.28
C ARG A 144 -0.38 -12.13 -5.53
N TYR A 145 -0.18 -11.24 -6.50
CA TYR A 145 1.12 -10.65 -6.77
C TYR A 145 1.60 -9.77 -5.60
N LEU A 146 0.72 -8.90 -5.10
CA LEU A 146 1.02 -8.06 -3.95
C LEU A 146 1.29 -8.88 -2.68
N TRP A 147 0.50 -9.94 -2.47
CA TRP A 147 0.72 -10.86 -1.35
C TRP A 147 2.09 -11.52 -1.40
N ARG A 148 2.54 -11.96 -2.56
CA ARG A 148 3.87 -12.58 -2.73
C ARG A 148 5.03 -11.60 -2.56
N LYS A 149 4.83 -10.31 -2.93
CA LYS A 149 5.89 -9.29 -2.81
C LYS A 149 5.93 -8.60 -1.45
N LEU A 150 4.80 -8.53 -0.75
CA LEU A 150 4.68 -7.82 0.54
C LEU A 150 4.74 -8.78 1.75
N LEU A 151 4.66 -10.06 1.55
CA LEU A 151 4.88 -11.14 2.52
C LEU A 151 6.14 -11.91 2.22
#